data_a54f6a16d8730475c3e8f13e204cdc50
#
_entry.id   a54f6a16d8730475c3e8f13e204cdc50
#
_cell.length_a   1.000
_cell.length_b   1.000
_cell.length_c   1.000
_cell.angle_alpha   90.00
_cell.angle_beta   90.00
_cell.angle_gamma   90.00
#
_symmetry.space_group_name_H-M   'P 1'
#
loop_
_entity.id
_entity.type
_entity.pdbx_description
1 polymer ?
#
loop_
_entity_poly.entity_id
_entity_poly.type
_entity_poly.pdbx_seq_one_letter_code
_entity_poly.pdbx_strand_id
1 'polypeptide(L)' 'MAIPVAPIGRIIKEAGAERVSEDAKKALSAYMEEEAAKVAKKAIKFAALAKRKTVKAEDIELAINEL' A
#
# COMPACT_ATOMS: atom_id res chain seq x y z
N MET A 1 -10.25 -4.51 -4.63
CA MET A 1 -10.73 -3.27 -4.00
C MET A 1 -9.83 -2.12 -4.40
N ALA A 2 -10.40 -1.02 -4.84
CA ALA A 2 -9.61 0.13 -5.27
C ALA A 2 -9.33 1.06 -4.11
N ILE A 3 -8.12 1.62 -4.07
CA ILE A 3 -7.76 2.64 -3.08
C ILE A 3 -8.47 3.94 -3.49
N PRO A 4 -9.15 4.63 -2.55
CA PRO A 4 -9.82 5.90 -2.87
C PRO A 4 -8.87 6.92 -3.50
N VAL A 5 -9.37 7.66 -4.49
CA VAL A 5 -8.54 8.57 -5.29
C VAL A 5 -8.28 9.90 -4.58
N ALA A 6 -9.22 10.38 -3.79
CA ALA A 6 -9.10 11.68 -3.12
C ALA A 6 -7.89 11.79 -2.20
N PRO A 7 -7.63 10.81 -1.30
CA PRO A 7 -6.41 10.85 -0.47
C PRO A 7 -5.13 10.82 -1.29
N ILE A 8 -5.15 10.12 -2.44
CA ILE A 8 -3.98 10.04 -3.33
C ILE A 8 -3.67 11.41 -3.92
N GLY A 9 -4.71 12.14 -4.35
CA GLY A 9 -4.53 13.50 -4.87
C GLY A 9 -3.91 14.44 -3.84
N ARG A 10 -4.33 14.31 -2.59
CA ARG A 10 -3.78 15.12 -1.50
C ARG A 10 -2.30 14.82 -1.27
N ILE A 11 -1.92 13.55 -1.29
CA ILE A 11 -0.53 13.14 -1.11
C ILE A 11 0.35 13.73 -2.21
N ILE A 12 -0.12 13.69 -3.46
CA ILE A 12 0.64 14.24 -4.59
C ILE A 12 0.82 15.74 -4.44
N LYS A 13 -0.22 16.46 -4.01
CA LYS A 13 -0.13 17.90 -3.79
C LYS A 13 0.80 18.26 -2.63
N GLU A 14 0.75 17.49 -1.55
CA GLU A 14 1.63 17.69 -0.40
C GLU A 14 3.10 17.44 -0.77
N ALA A 15 3.35 16.62 -1.79
CA ALA A 15 4.69 16.38 -2.30
C ALA A 15 5.22 17.55 -3.16
N GLY A 16 4.35 18.50 -3.52
CA GLY A 16 4.75 19.72 -4.22
C GLY A 16 4.05 19.99 -5.54
N ALA A 17 3.16 19.13 -6.00
CA ALA A 17 2.45 19.36 -7.25
C ALA A 17 1.38 20.43 -7.09
N GLU A 18 1.31 21.35 -8.04
CA GLU A 18 0.25 22.38 -8.01
C GLU A 18 -1.11 21.80 -8.42
N ARG A 19 -1.11 20.95 -9.42
CA ARG A 19 -2.33 20.34 -9.97
C ARG A 19 -2.07 18.87 -10.25
N VAL A 20 -3.11 18.07 -10.16
CA VAL A 20 -3.04 16.62 -10.40
C VAL A 20 -4.22 16.18 -11.25
N SER A 21 -3.96 15.51 -12.35
CA SER A 21 -5.02 14.98 -13.20
C SER A 21 -5.70 13.76 -12.55
N GLU A 22 -6.92 13.49 -12.94
CA GLU A 22 -7.61 12.28 -12.47
C GLU A 22 -6.87 11.01 -12.90
N ASP A 23 -6.32 10.99 -14.10
CA ASP A 23 -5.57 9.83 -14.58
C ASP A 23 -4.31 9.59 -13.76
N ALA A 24 -3.64 10.67 -13.32
CA ALA A 24 -2.47 10.54 -12.47
C ALA A 24 -2.83 9.93 -11.12
N LYS A 25 -3.94 10.35 -10.52
CA LYS A 25 -4.43 9.80 -9.27
C LYS A 25 -4.74 8.30 -9.41
N LYS A 26 -5.41 7.94 -10.50
CA LYS A 26 -5.77 6.55 -10.76
C LYS A 26 -4.54 5.68 -10.97
N ALA A 27 -3.55 6.19 -11.70
CA ALA A 27 -2.31 5.46 -11.96
C ALA A 27 -1.57 5.17 -10.66
N LEU A 28 -1.45 6.17 -9.78
CA LEU A 28 -0.77 5.97 -8.50
C LEU A 28 -1.55 5.03 -7.60
N SER A 29 -2.89 5.18 -7.57
CA SER A 29 -3.76 4.29 -6.80
C SER A 29 -3.58 2.83 -7.23
N ALA A 30 -3.54 2.56 -8.53
CA ALA A 30 -3.35 1.20 -9.04
C ALA A 30 -1.99 0.62 -8.63
N TYR A 31 -0.94 1.43 -8.72
CA TYR A 31 0.39 1.03 -8.30
C TYR A 31 0.44 0.70 -6.82
N MET A 32 -0.15 1.55 -5.99
CA MET A 32 -0.18 1.35 -4.54
C MET A 32 -0.95 0.08 -4.18
N GLU A 33 -2.04 -0.20 -4.89
CA GLU A 33 -2.82 -1.40 -4.66
C GLU A 33 -2.00 -2.66 -4.95
N GLU A 34 -1.24 -2.67 -6.06
CA GLU A 34 -0.36 -3.79 -6.40
C GLU A 34 0.73 -3.98 -5.35
N GLU A 35 1.37 -2.90 -4.92
CA GLU A 35 2.41 -2.98 -3.91
C GLU A 35 1.87 -3.43 -2.56
N ALA A 36 0.71 -2.91 -2.18
CA ALA A 36 0.06 -3.33 -0.93
C ALA A 36 -0.28 -4.82 -0.94
N ALA A 37 -0.72 -5.34 -2.09
CA ALA A 37 -1.03 -6.76 -2.22
C ALA A 37 0.21 -7.63 -2.03
N LYS A 38 1.35 -7.21 -2.59
CA LYS A 38 2.62 -7.94 -2.44
C LYS A 38 3.06 -7.97 -0.97
N VAL A 39 2.99 -6.82 -0.31
CA VAL A 39 3.34 -6.72 1.11
C VAL A 39 2.41 -7.60 1.94
N ALA A 40 1.12 -7.54 1.66
CA ALA A 40 0.13 -8.32 2.39
C ALA A 40 0.38 -9.83 2.28
N LYS A 41 0.72 -10.31 1.09
CA LYS A 41 1.00 -11.73 0.89
C LYS A 41 2.19 -12.20 1.73
N LYS A 42 3.25 -11.40 1.78
CA LYS A 42 4.42 -11.72 2.61
C LYS A 42 4.08 -11.65 4.10
N ALA A 43 3.32 -10.63 4.50
CA ALA A 43 2.92 -10.46 5.89
C ALA A 43 2.09 -11.64 6.39
N ILE A 44 1.21 -12.17 5.55
CA ILE A 44 0.41 -13.35 5.87
C ILE A 44 1.31 -14.55 6.15
N LYS A 45 2.36 -14.72 5.36
CA LYS A 45 3.32 -15.80 5.57
C LYS A 45 4.04 -15.68 6.91
N PHE A 46 4.43 -14.46 7.29
CA PHE A 46 5.08 -14.23 8.58
C PHE A 46 4.13 -14.51 9.74
N ALA A 47 2.87 -14.07 9.62
CA ALA A 47 1.87 -14.38 10.64
C ALA A 47 1.67 -15.89 10.78
N ALA A 48 1.61 -16.60 9.66
CA ALA A 48 1.46 -18.06 9.66
C ALA A 48 2.64 -18.76 10.30
N LEU A 49 3.87 -18.29 10.05
CA LEU A 49 5.06 -18.85 10.70
C LEU A 49 5.02 -18.68 12.21
N ALA A 50 4.42 -17.60 12.69
CA ALA A 50 4.22 -17.37 14.11
C ALA A 50 2.94 -18.05 14.63
N LYS A 51 2.29 -18.86 13.81
CA LYS A 51 1.06 -19.60 14.15
C LYS A 51 -0.07 -18.67 14.56
N ARG A 52 -0.17 -17.51 13.89
CA ARG A 52 -1.25 -16.55 14.09
C ARG A 52 -2.11 -16.44 12.85
N LYS A 53 -3.39 -16.15 13.05
CA LYS A 53 -4.32 -15.85 11.96
C LYS A 53 -4.47 -14.35 11.74
N THR A 54 -4.02 -13.56 12.70
CA THR A 54 -4.07 -12.10 12.60
C THR A 54 -2.74 -11.57 12.08
N VAL A 55 -2.80 -10.76 11.02
CA VAL A 55 -1.63 -10.05 10.51
C VAL A 55 -1.43 -8.81 11.39
N LYS A 56 -0.24 -8.66 11.95
CA LYS A 56 0.08 -7.55 12.83
C LYS A 56 1.04 -6.57 12.16
N ALA A 57 1.20 -5.41 12.79
CA ALA A 57 2.11 -4.38 12.28
C ALA A 57 3.52 -4.92 12.06
N GLU A 58 4.02 -5.74 12.98
CA GLU A 58 5.35 -6.34 12.84
C GLU A 58 5.49 -7.21 11.59
N ASP A 59 4.41 -7.89 11.20
CA ASP A 59 4.42 -8.72 9.98
C ASP A 59 4.53 -7.83 8.73
N ILE A 60 3.80 -6.71 8.73
CA ILE A 60 3.85 -5.74 7.65
C ILE A 60 5.24 -5.12 7.54
N GLU A 61 5.83 -4.73 8.68
CA GLU A 61 7.15 -4.12 8.71
C GLU A 61 8.23 -5.07 8.18
N LEU A 62 8.18 -6.34 8.58
CA LEU A 62 9.09 -7.35 8.06
C LEU A 62 8.92 -7.55 6.56
N ALA A 63 7.67 -7.59 6.10
CA ALA A 63 7.36 -7.77 4.68
C ALA A 63 7.91 -6.61 3.84
N ILE A 64 7.77 -5.38 4.32
CA ILE A 64 8.30 -4.21 3.63
C ILE A 64 9.82 -4.25 3.53
N ASN A 65 10.49 -4.66 4.61
CA ASN A 65 11.96 -4.71 4.64
C ASN A 65 12.54 -5.78 3.73
N GLU A 66 11.75 -6.77 3.31
CA GLU A 66 12.20 -7.82 2.42
C GLU A 66 11.89 -7.58 0.94
N LEU A 67 11.28 -6.45 0.62
CA LEU A 67 10.96 -6.14 -0.78
C LEU A 67 12.16 -5.64 -1.55
#